data_02f57c16cbd3e52effa64f916679d57e
#
_entry.id   02f57c16cbd3e52effa64f916679d57e
#
_cell.length_a   1.000
_cell.length_b   1.000
_cell.length_c   1.000
_cell.angle_alpha   90.00
_cell.angle_beta   90.00
_cell.angle_gamma   90.00
#
_symmetry.space_group_name_H-M   'P 1'
#
loop_
_entity.id
_entity.type
_entity.pdbx_description
1 polymer ?
#
loop_
_entity_poly.entity_id
_entity_poly.type
_entity_poly.pdbx_seq_one_letter_code
_entity_poly.pdbx_strand_id
1 'polypeptide(L)'
;VAEVRYKRDEDQAERYDRHWNELLQELRIAQTGVQILFAFLLTIAFTSPFRNDSDEFAHDVFAVTIVLAAMSMALLIAPVSFHRMVYKKKLRDRMIPMASKMTAGGLFLLMLAVCGGLLLALDVVLARWLAITVSGVALLWFVTFWYLIPGRVRAGGRS
;
A
#
# COMPACT_ATOMS: atom_id res chain seq x y z
N VAL A 1 19.85 43.31 7.82
CA VAL A 1 19.23 42.11 8.42
C VAL A 1 19.79 40.92 7.66
N ALA A 2 20.80 40.23 8.23
CA ALA A 2 21.44 39.08 7.65
C ALA A 2 20.52 37.89 7.81
N GLU A 3 19.99 37.36 6.71
CA GLU A 3 19.35 36.04 6.65
C GLU A 3 20.41 35.00 6.97
N VAL A 4 20.40 34.51 8.20
CA VAL A 4 21.18 33.33 8.59
C VAL A 4 20.59 32.15 7.82
N ARG A 5 21.15 31.84 6.65
CA ARG A 5 20.97 30.56 5.97
C ARG A 5 21.52 29.49 6.90
N TYR A 6 20.63 28.84 7.61
CA TYR A 6 20.91 27.63 8.38
C TYR A 6 21.20 26.51 7.36
N LYS A 7 22.42 26.49 6.84
CA LYS A 7 22.92 25.40 6.01
C LYS A 7 23.19 24.25 7.00
N ARG A 8 22.21 23.37 7.14
CA ARG A 8 22.38 22.15 7.92
C ARG A 8 23.40 21.29 7.15
N ASP A 9 24.67 21.31 7.61
CA ASP A 9 25.69 20.34 7.21
C ASP A 9 25.32 18.97 7.79
N GLU A 10 24.29 18.33 7.19
CA GLU A 10 23.94 16.96 7.53
C GLU A 10 24.97 16.03 6.89
N ASP A 11 25.61 15.21 7.71
CA ASP A 11 26.43 14.09 7.23
C ASP A 11 25.57 13.11 6.43
N GLN A 12 26.16 12.40 5.45
CA GLN A 12 25.46 11.44 4.62
C GLN A 12 24.69 10.39 5.46
N ALA A 13 25.26 9.99 6.61
CA ALA A 13 24.63 9.07 7.54
C ALA A 13 23.33 9.63 8.13
N GLU A 14 23.29 10.90 8.51
CA GLU A 14 22.10 11.56 9.05
C GLU A 14 20.98 11.68 8.00
N ARG A 15 21.34 11.94 6.73
CA ARG A 15 20.37 11.96 5.62
C ARG A 15 19.74 10.60 5.40
N TYR A 16 20.53 9.53 5.45
CA TYR A 16 20.02 8.16 5.30
C TYR A 16 19.10 7.78 6.47
N ASP A 17 19.46 8.12 7.68
CA ASP A 17 18.65 7.82 8.87
C ASP A 17 17.32 8.61 8.85
N ARG A 18 17.32 9.86 8.39
CA ARG A 18 16.11 10.65 8.21
C ARG A 18 15.20 10.04 7.16
N HIS A 19 15.70 9.77 5.93
CA HIS A 19 14.89 9.16 4.86
C HIS A 19 14.33 7.80 5.27
N TRP A 20 15.11 7.04 6.04
CA TRP A 20 14.65 5.75 6.57
C TRP A 20 13.51 5.93 7.57
N ASN A 21 13.61 6.88 8.49
CA ASN A 21 12.57 7.17 9.46
C ASN A 21 11.29 7.70 8.79
N GLU A 22 11.41 8.57 7.80
CA GLU A 22 10.29 9.04 6.98
C GLU A 22 9.58 7.87 6.29
N LEU A 23 10.32 6.99 5.63
CA LEU A 23 9.78 5.80 4.96
C LEU A 23 9.06 4.86 5.94
N LEU A 24 9.64 4.63 7.12
CA LEU A 24 9.00 3.79 8.14
C LEU A 24 7.71 4.42 8.69
N GLN A 25 7.63 5.74 8.74
CA GLN A 25 6.45 6.45 9.21
C GLN A 25 5.31 6.36 8.18
N GLU A 26 5.62 6.54 6.88
CA GLU A 26 4.68 6.33 5.78
C GLU A 26 4.17 4.88 5.74
N LEU A 27 5.07 3.91 5.88
CA LEU A 27 4.73 2.50 5.94
C LEU A 27 3.77 2.16 7.07
N ARG A 28 3.92 2.78 8.24
CA ARG A 28 3.07 2.51 9.40
C ARG A 28 1.60 2.83 9.12
N ILE A 29 1.33 3.92 8.40
CA ILE A 29 -0.03 4.31 8.01
C ILE A 29 -0.63 3.26 7.07
N ALA A 30 0.12 2.85 6.05
CA ALA A 30 -0.34 1.82 5.10
C ALA A 30 -0.52 0.45 5.77
N GLN A 31 0.39 0.08 6.68
CA GLN A 31 0.30 -1.16 7.47
C GLN A 31 -0.97 -1.19 8.32
N THR A 32 -1.28 -0.11 9.01
CA THR A 32 -2.51 -0.02 9.80
C THR A 32 -3.75 -0.18 8.92
N GLY A 33 -3.78 0.49 7.76
CA GLY A 33 -4.89 0.40 6.82
C GLY A 33 -5.11 -1.03 6.30
N VAL A 34 -4.04 -1.72 5.88
CA VAL A 34 -4.18 -3.10 5.37
C VAL A 34 -4.55 -4.09 6.47
N GLN A 35 -4.09 -3.88 7.71
CA GLN A 35 -4.47 -4.74 8.84
C GLN A 35 -5.96 -4.64 9.17
N ILE A 36 -6.51 -3.43 9.15
CA ILE A 36 -7.95 -3.21 9.37
C ILE A 36 -8.76 -3.89 8.26
N LEU A 37 -8.37 -3.69 6.99
CA LEU A 37 -9.02 -4.33 5.84
C LEU A 37 -8.95 -5.85 5.95
N PHE A 38 -7.80 -6.41 6.26
CA PHE A 38 -7.59 -7.85 6.38
C PHE A 38 -8.42 -8.45 7.52
N ALA A 39 -8.45 -7.80 8.69
CA ALA A 39 -9.27 -8.24 9.81
C ALA A 39 -10.77 -8.20 9.48
N PHE A 40 -11.22 -7.18 8.76
CA PHE A 40 -12.59 -7.09 8.27
C PHE A 40 -12.94 -8.22 7.30
N LEU A 41 -12.07 -8.51 6.34
CA LEU A 41 -12.25 -9.63 5.41
C LEU A 41 -12.30 -10.97 6.15
N LEU A 42 -11.41 -11.20 7.11
CA LEU A 42 -11.48 -12.40 7.96
C LEU A 42 -12.81 -12.52 8.68
N THR A 43 -13.32 -11.41 9.22
CA THR A 43 -14.63 -11.41 9.90
C THR A 43 -15.73 -11.82 8.94
N ILE A 44 -15.79 -11.28 7.73
CA ILE A 44 -16.79 -11.64 6.70
C ILE A 44 -16.74 -13.14 6.38
N ALA A 45 -15.56 -13.73 6.26
CA ALA A 45 -15.39 -15.15 5.93
C ALA A 45 -16.11 -16.09 6.92
N PHE A 46 -16.25 -15.67 8.17
CA PHE A 46 -16.89 -16.48 9.22
C PHE A 46 -18.38 -16.16 9.42
N THR A 47 -18.94 -15.20 8.69
CA THR A 47 -20.37 -14.90 8.78
C THR A 47 -21.22 -15.93 8.04
N SER A 48 -22.34 -16.33 8.63
CA SER A 48 -23.28 -17.27 8.00
C SER A 48 -23.85 -16.74 6.69
N PRO A 49 -24.27 -15.46 6.58
CA PRO A 49 -24.78 -14.91 5.32
C PRO A 49 -23.76 -15.01 4.18
N PHE A 50 -22.49 -14.67 4.43
CA PHE A 50 -21.47 -14.76 3.38
C PHE A 50 -21.24 -16.19 2.93
N ARG A 51 -21.21 -17.15 3.86
CA ARG A 51 -20.92 -18.56 3.55
C ARG A 51 -22.06 -19.28 2.84
N ASN A 52 -23.31 -18.92 3.15
CA ASN A 52 -24.48 -19.68 2.72
C ASN A 52 -25.28 -18.99 1.61
N ASP A 53 -25.26 -17.64 1.57
CA ASP A 53 -26.15 -16.85 0.71
C ASP A 53 -25.38 -16.11 -0.39
N SER A 54 -24.04 -16.04 -0.33
CA SER A 54 -23.22 -15.43 -1.37
C SER A 54 -23.05 -16.35 -2.57
N ASP A 55 -23.02 -15.77 -3.76
CA ASP A 55 -22.77 -16.49 -4.99
C ASP A 55 -21.28 -16.75 -5.27
N GLU A 56 -20.99 -17.51 -6.31
CA GLU A 56 -19.64 -17.88 -6.73
C GLU A 56 -18.75 -16.64 -7.02
N PHE A 57 -19.34 -15.62 -7.67
CA PHE A 57 -18.62 -14.37 -7.95
C PHE A 57 -18.13 -13.68 -6.67
N ALA A 58 -18.99 -13.56 -5.66
CA ALA A 58 -18.62 -12.93 -4.39
C ALA A 58 -17.52 -13.73 -3.66
N HIS A 59 -17.58 -15.07 -3.71
CA HIS A 59 -16.53 -15.93 -3.15
C HIS A 59 -15.19 -15.76 -3.88
N ASP A 60 -15.19 -15.70 -5.20
CA ASP A 60 -13.97 -15.51 -6.00
C ASP A 60 -13.33 -14.14 -5.73
N VAL A 61 -14.14 -13.07 -5.77
CA VAL A 61 -13.66 -11.72 -5.47
C VAL A 61 -13.11 -11.65 -4.05
N PHE A 62 -13.79 -12.28 -3.10
CA PHE A 62 -13.31 -12.36 -1.72
C PHE A 62 -11.96 -13.09 -1.62
N ALA A 63 -11.85 -14.28 -2.23
CA ALA A 63 -10.62 -15.08 -2.19
C ALA A 63 -9.42 -14.31 -2.77
N VAL A 64 -9.60 -13.66 -3.92
CA VAL A 64 -8.56 -12.82 -4.52
C VAL A 64 -8.22 -11.64 -3.61
N THR A 65 -9.23 -10.96 -3.08
CA THR A 65 -9.04 -9.76 -2.26
C THR A 65 -8.27 -10.05 -0.96
N ILE A 66 -8.60 -11.14 -0.27
CA ILE A 66 -7.93 -11.50 0.98
C ILE A 66 -6.47 -11.92 0.74
N VAL A 67 -6.19 -12.60 -0.37
CA VAL A 67 -4.83 -12.94 -0.78
C VAL A 67 -4.03 -11.68 -1.12
N LEU A 68 -4.60 -10.75 -1.88
CA LEU A 68 -3.96 -9.46 -2.19
C LEU A 68 -3.65 -8.67 -0.92
N ALA A 69 -4.58 -8.62 0.06
CA ALA A 69 -4.36 -7.97 1.34
C ALA A 69 -3.22 -8.62 2.13
N ALA A 70 -3.17 -9.95 2.19
CA ALA A 70 -2.11 -10.70 2.87
C ALA A 70 -0.74 -10.46 2.21
N MET A 71 -0.66 -10.49 0.88
CA MET A 71 0.57 -10.21 0.13
C MET A 71 1.03 -8.76 0.30
N SER A 72 0.08 -7.81 0.29
CA SER A 72 0.36 -6.41 0.57
C SER A 72 0.98 -6.24 1.96
N MET A 73 0.37 -6.84 2.99
CA MET A 73 0.87 -6.81 4.36
C MET A 73 2.31 -7.36 4.43
N ALA A 74 2.59 -8.50 3.79
CA ALA A 74 3.91 -9.09 3.76
C ALA A 74 4.96 -8.15 3.15
N LEU A 75 4.65 -7.50 2.01
CA LEU A 75 5.55 -6.56 1.36
C LEU A 75 5.76 -5.27 2.17
N LEU A 76 4.73 -4.76 2.84
CA LEU A 76 4.83 -3.56 3.66
C LEU A 76 5.61 -3.79 4.96
N ILE A 77 5.62 -5.03 5.49
CA ILE A 77 6.39 -5.39 6.69
C ILE A 77 7.83 -5.77 6.33
N ALA A 78 8.08 -6.25 5.12
CA ALA A 78 9.38 -6.74 4.66
C ALA A 78 10.55 -5.76 4.90
N PRO A 79 10.43 -4.42 4.67
CA PRO A 79 11.51 -3.48 4.95
C PRO A 79 11.98 -3.49 6.41
N VAL A 80 11.06 -3.63 7.37
CA VAL A 80 11.37 -3.69 8.80
C VAL A 80 12.17 -4.95 9.14
N SER A 81 11.72 -6.10 8.62
CA SER A 81 12.41 -7.38 8.80
C SER A 81 13.80 -7.36 8.17
N PHE A 82 13.91 -6.78 6.97
CA PHE A 82 15.17 -6.66 6.24
C PHE A 82 16.18 -5.79 6.99
N HIS A 83 15.73 -4.66 7.55
CA HIS A 83 16.58 -3.80 8.38
C HIS A 83 17.19 -4.55 9.57
N ARG A 84 16.41 -5.35 10.29
CA ARG A 84 16.89 -6.13 11.44
C ARG A 84 17.98 -7.14 11.06
N MET A 85 17.87 -7.75 9.86
CA MET A 85 18.82 -8.76 9.39
C MET A 85 20.13 -8.17 8.85
N VAL A 86 20.08 -6.98 8.27
CA VAL A 86 21.20 -6.38 7.52
C VAL A 86 21.95 -5.29 8.31
N TYR A 87 21.38 -4.82 9.43
CA TYR A 87 21.93 -3.73 10.25
C TYR A 87 23.43 -3.88 10.59
N LYS A 88 23.93 -5.11 10.74
CA LYS A 88 25.34 -5.41 11.06
C LYS A 88 26.30 -5.44 9.87
N LYS A 89 25.83 -5.35 8.60
CA LYS A 89 26.64 -5.68 7.41
C LYS A 89 27.05 -4.50 6.52
N LYS A 90 26.99 -3.23 6.95
CA LYS A 90 27.38 -2.04 6.13
C LYS A 90 26.76 -1.97 4.71
N LEU A 91 25.61 -2.62 4.47
CA LEU A 91 24.92 -2.70 3.17
C LEU A 91 23.82 -1.62 3.02
N ARG A 92 23.95 -0.49 3.71
CA ARG A 92 22.93 0.58 3.76
C ARG A 92 22.54 1.11 2.38
N ASP A 93 23.49 1.26 1.46
CA ASP A 93 23.24 1.84 0.12
C ASP A 93 22.29 1.01 -0.75
N ARG A 94 22.23 -0.31 -0.52
CA ARG A 94 21.33 -1.21 -1.25
C ARG A 94 19.96 -1.39 -0.59
N MET A 95 19.84 -1.04 0.69
CA MET A 95 18.62 -1.26 1.47
C MET A 95 17.50 -0.31 1.06
N ILE A 96 17.79 0.98 0.90
CA ILE A 96 16.77 2.01 0.60
C ILE A 96 16.07 1.74 -0.73
N PRO A 97 16.79 1.48 -1.87
CA PRO A 97 16.12 1.17 -3.12
C PRO A 97 15.28 -0.10 -3.08
N MET A 98 15.74 -1.11 -2.34
CA MET A 98 15.00 -2.37 -2.20
C MET A 98 13.74 -2.19 -1.35
N ALA A 99 13.86 -1.51 -0.20
CA ALA A 99 12.73 -1.16 0.66
C ALA A 99 11.67 -0.34 -0.10
N SER A 100 12.10 0.66 -0.87
CA SER A 100 11.21 1.48 -1.69
C SER A 100 10.44 0.65 -2.74
N LYS A 101 11.09 -0.32 -3.39
CA LYS A 101 10.42 -1.22 -4.35
C LYS A 101 9.40 -2.13 -3.65
N MET A 102 9.75 -2.67 -2.49
CA MET A 102 8.84 -3.50 -1.68
C MET A 102 7.63 -2.69 -1.22
N THR A 103 7.85 -1.47 -0.75
CA THR A 103 6.79 -0.53 -0.37
C THR A 103 5.87 -0.22 -1.55
N ALA A 104 6.43 0.13 -2.71
CA ALA A 104 5.64 0.42 -3.90
C ALA A 104 4.80 -0.78 -4.35
N GLY A 105 5.37 -2.00 -4.31
CA GLY A 105 4.64 -3.23 -4.58
C GLY A 105 3.54 -3.50 -3.56
N GLY A 106 3.83 -3.29 -2.27
CA GLY A 106 2.84 -3.43 -1.20
C GLY A 106 1.68 -2.45 -1.32
N LEU A 107 1.96 -1.18 -1.63
CA LEU A 107 0.92 -0.17 -1.89
C LEU A 107 0.08 -0.50 -3.14
N PHE A 108 0.70 -1.03 -4.18
CA PHE A 108 -0.03 -1.48 -5.37
C PHE A 108 -1.02 -2.61 -5.03
N LEU A 109 -0.58 -3.62 -4.28
CA LEU A 109 -1.46 -4.71 -3.85
C LEU A 109 -2.54 -4.22 -2.87
N LEU A 110 -2.21 -3.26 -1.99
CA LEU A 110 -3.18 -2.62 -1.10
C LEU A 110 -4.29 -1.93 -1.90
N MET A 111 -3.92 -1.16 -2.93
CA MET A 111 -4.88 -0.51 -3.82
C MET A 111 -5.86 -1.51 -4.42
N LEU A 112 -5.35 -2.63 -4.95
CA LEU A 112 -6.21 -3.69 -5.52
C LEU A 112 -7.11 -4.32 -4.46
N ALA A 113 -6.57 -4.60 -3.25
CA ALA A 113 -7.33 -5.16 -2.16
C ALA A 113 -8.44 -4.20 -1.67
N VAL A 114 -8.18 -2.90 -1.59
CA VAL A 114 -9.19 -1.89 -1.24
C VAL A 114 -10.30 -1.85 -2.29
N CYS A 115 -9.96 -1.87 -3.58
CA CYS A 115 -10.95 -1.91 -4.66
C CYS A 115 -11.75 -3.21 -4.66
N GLY A 116 -11.12 -4.35 -4.35
CA GLY A 116 -11.82 -5.64 -4.17
C GLY A 116 -12.78 -5.62 -2.98
N GLY A 117 -12.36 -5.07 -1.84
CA GLY A 117 -13.22 -4.89 -0.67
C GLY A 117 -14.40 -3.94 -0.95
N LEU A 118 -14.15 -2.86 -1.70
CA LEU A 118 -15.20 -1.94 -2.15
C LEU A 118 -16.19 -2.65 -3.07
N LEU A 119 -15.70 -3.45 -4.02
CA LEU A 119 -16.55 -4.24 -4.93
C LEU A 119 -17.46 -5.18 -4.15
N LEU A 120 -16.92 -5.91 -3.17
CA LEU A 120 -17.72 -6.81 -2.32
C LEU A 120 -18.79 -6.05 -1.55
N ALA A 121 -18.43 -4.92 -0.94
CA ALA A 121 -19.38 -4.12 -0.18
C ALA A 121 -20.50 -3.55 -1.05
N LEU A 122 -20.19 -3.11 -2.27
CA LEU A 122 -21.15 -2.56 -3.20
C LEU A 122 -22.03 -3.63 -3.87
N ASP A 123 -21.49 -4.84 -4.10
CA ASP A 123 -22.24 -5.95 -4.71
C ASP A 123 -23.42 -6.42 -3.81
N VAL A 124 -23.29 -6.22 -2.50
CA VAL A 124 -24.39 -6.49 -1.54
C VAL A 124 -25.53 -5.48 -1.64
N VAL A 125 -25.23 -4.21 -2.00
CA VAL A 125 -26.21 -3.11 -1.92
C VAL A 125 -26.71 -2.69 -3.29
N LEU A 126 -25.91 -2.86 -4.33
CA LEU A 126 -26.17 -2.40 -5.68
C LEU A 126 -26.29 -3.58 -6.66
N ALA A 127 -26.87 -3.32 -7.82
CA ALA A 127 -26.76 -4.24 -8.93
C ALA A 127 -25.27 -4.43 -9.32
N ARG A 128 -24.87 -5.66 -9.61
CA ARG A 128 -23.47 -6.07 -9.89
C ARG A 128 -22.76 -5.18 -10.91
N TRP A 129 -23.42 -4.81 -11.99
CA TRP A 129 -22.83 -3.96 -13.02
C TRP A 129 -22.46 -2.56 -12.46
N LEU A 130 -23.29 -2.01 -11.54
CA LEU A 130 -22.99 -0.74 -10.86
C LEU A 130 -21.81 -0.91 -9.88
N ALA A 131 -21.78 -1.98 -9.10
CA ALA A 131 -20.70 -2.28 -8.19
C ALA A 131 -19.35 -2.37 -8.93
N ILE A 132 -19.31 -3.07 -10.06
CA ILE A 132 -18.12 -3.18 -10.91
C ILE A 132 -17.73 -1.81 -11.48
N THR A 133 -18.69 -1.02 -11.98
CA THR A 133 -18.43 0.29 -12.57
C THR A 133 -17.84 1.25 -11.53
N VAL A 134 -18.46 1.34 -10.36
CA VAL A 134 -18.01 2.24 -9.28
C VAL A 134 -16.62 1.82 -8.77
N SER A 135 -16.40 0.53 -8.56
CA SER A 135 -15.09 0.02 -8.14
C SER A 135 -14.01 0.23 -9.21
N GLY A 136 -14.36 0.12 -10.48
CA GLY A 136 -13.49 0.44 -11.62
C GLY A 136 -13.11 1.93 -11.65
N VAL A 137 -14.07 2.82 -11.42
CA VAL A 137 -13.81 4.27 -11.31
C VAL A 137 -12.91 4.57 -10.11
N ALA A 138 -13.14 3.93 -8.96
CA ALA A 138 -12.27 4.07 -7.80
C ALA A 138 -10.83 3.60 -8.09
N LEU A 139 -10.69 2.47 -8.79
CA LEU A 139 -9.37 1.98 -9.22
C LEU A 139 -8.66 2.99 -10.13
N LEU A 140 -9.35 3.55 -11.12
CA LEU A 140 -8.79 4.59 -12.01
C LEU A 140 -8.38 5.85 -11.23
N TRP A 141 -9.16 6.22 -10.22
CA TRP A 141 -8.84 7.32 -9.32
C TRP A 141 -7.54 7.06 -8.55
N PHE A 142 -7.41 5.88 -7.92
CA PHE A 142 -6.18 5.51 -7.23
C PHE A 142 -4.96 5.50 -8.16
N VAL A 143 -5.09 4.88 -9.36
CA VAL A 143 -4.01 4.85 -10.34
C VAL A 143 -3.59 6.25 -10.76
N THR A 144 -4.54 7.15 -10.95
CA THR A 144 -4.26 8.53 -11.33
C THR A 144 -3.46 9.26 -10.26
N PHE A 145 -3.92 9.23 -9.00
CA PHE A 145 -3.29 9.99 -7.93
C PHE A 145 -2.01 9.35 -7.39
N TRP A 146 -1.92 8.02 -7.37
CA TRP A 146 -0.76 7.34 -6.80
C TRP A 146 0.35 7.07 -7.79
N TYR A 147 0.06 7.01 -9.10
CA TYR A 147 1.04 6.64 -10.12
C TYR A 147 1.17 7.66 -11.25
N LEU A 148 0.06 8.11 -11.85
CA LEU A 148 0.14 8.98 -13.04
C LEU A 148 0.64 10.40 -12.70
N ILE A 149 0.10 11.02 -11.65
CA ILE A 149 0.50 12.37 -11.24
C ILE A 149 1.96 12.39 -10.78
N PRO A 150 2.41 11.53 -9.83
CA PRO A 150 3.81 11.50 -9.42
C PRO A 150 4.76 11.13 -10.56
N GLY A 151 4.33 10.24 -11.47
CA GLY A 151 5.11 9.86 -12.66
C GLY A 151 5.37 11.04 -13.59
N ARG A 152 4.35 11.88 -13.83
CA ARG A 152 4.49 13.09 -14.67
C ARG A 152 5.41 14.14 -14.05
N VAL A 153 5.31 14.36 -12.75
CA VAL A 153 6.19 15.29 -12.02
C VAL A 153 7.67 14.85 -12.12
N ARG A 154 7.92 13.53 -12.00
CA ARG A 154 9.26 12.98 -12.18
C ARG A 154 9.82 13.15 -13.59
N ALA A 155 8.98 13.03 -14.61
CA ALA A 155 9.39 13.17 -16.00
C ALA A 155 9.69 14.63 -16.35
N GLY A 156 8.91 15.60 -15.84
CA GLY A 156 9.10 17.03 -16.09
C GLY A 156 10.29 17.66 -15.36
N GLY A 157 10.78 17.04 -14.29
CA GLY A 157 11.96 17.53 -13.53
C GLY A 157 13.31 17.09 -14.11
N ARG A 158 13.33 16.39 -15.25
CA ARG A 158 14.55 15.92 -15.94
C ARG A 158 14.91 16.75 -17.18
N SER A 159 14.16 17.78 -17.50
CA SER A 159 14.44 18.80 -18.53
C SER A 159 15.02 20.09 -17.86
#